data_a3a235813f6ee417170dc681c7ab6e04
#
_entry.id   a3a235813f6ee417170dc681c7ab6e04
#
_cell.length_a   1.000
_cell.length_b   1.000
_cell.length_c   1.000
_cell.angle_alpha   90.00
_cell.angle_beta   90.00
_cell.angle_gamma   90.00
#
_symmetry.space_group_name_H-M   'P 1'
#
loop_
_entity.id
_entity.type
_entity.pdbx_description
1 polymer ?
#
loop_
_entity_poly.entity_id
_entity_poly.type
_entity_poly.pdbx_seq_one_letter_code
_entity_poly.pdbx_strand_id
1 'polypeptide(L)'
;GNVYGLLGPNGSGKSTTLGMLLTSINPTAGNWQWFGNVKPTDALKRIGATIERPNFYPYLNATQNLLITAKIKGVAVKNIDEKLELVGLLERKKDKFATYSLGMKQRLAIASAMLNDPEVLILDEPTNGLDPMGIIQIREIISTIATTGTTIILASHLLDEVEKVCSHVIVLRNGKSLYSGEVAGMTNS
;
A
#
# COMPACT_ATOMS: atom_id res chain seq x y z
N GLY A 1 12.07 -8.07 0.11
CA GLY A 1 10.78 -8.68 0.46
C GLY A 1 10.04 -9.19 -0.76
N ASN A 2 9.03 -10.00 -0.56
CA ASN A 2 8.15 -10.46 -1.64
C ASN A 2 7.00 -9.48 -1.87
N VAL A 3 6.49 -9.44 -3.10
CA VAL A 3 5.27 -8.69 -3.45
C VAL A 3 4.16 -9.69 -3.75
N TYR A 4 3.09 -9.63 -2.96
CA TYR A 4 1.91 -10.49 -3.09
C TYR A 4 0.77 -9.69 -3.73
N GLY A 5 0.24 -10.15 -4.85
CA GLY A 5 -0.91 -9.57 -5.52
C GLY A 5 -2.23 -10.13 -4.99
N LEU A 6 -3.20 -9.27 -4.73
CA LEU A 6 -4.59 -9.62 -4.49
C LEU A 6 -5.40 -9.15 -5.71
N LEU A 7 -5.59 -10.04 -6.69
CA LEU A 7 -6.18 -9.74 -7.99
C LEU A 7 -7.67 -10.07 -8.01
N GLY A 8 -8.46 -9.21 -8.59
CA GLY A 8 -9.87 -9.49 -8.84
C GLY A 8 -10.66 -8.26 -9.27
N PRO A 9 -11.81 -8.44 -9.92
CA PRO A 9 -12.65 -7.33 -10.35
C PRO A 9 -13.17 -6.50 -9.18
N ASN A 10 -13.71 -5.33 -9.48
CA ASN A 10 -14.39 -4.52 -8.47
C ASN A 10 -15.53 -5.33 -7.83
N GLY A 11 -15.67 -5.23 -6.50
CA GLY A 11 -16.64 -6.02 -5.75
C GLY A 11 -16.23 -7.48 -5.46
N SER A 12 -15.03 -7.93 -5.85
CA SER A 12 -14.57 -9.29 -5.56
C SER A 12 -14.24 -9.57 -4.10
N GLY A 13 -14.14 -8.52 -3.26
CA GLY A 13 -13.83 -8.62 -1.83
C GLY A 13 -12.42 -8.20 -1.43
N LYS A 14 -11.61 -7.63 -2.34
CA LYS A 14 -10.21 -7.21 -2.05
C LYS A 14 -10.12 -6.25 -0.86
N SER A 15 -10.75 -5.07 -0.97
CA SER A 15 -10.71 -4.05 0.11
C SER A 15 -11.34 -4.55 1.40
N THR A 16 -12.40 -5.38 1.33
CA THR A 16 -12.99 -6.03 2.51
C THR A 16 -12.00 -6.96 3.18
N THR A 17 -11.28 -7.78 2.42
CA THR A 17 -10.22 -8.66 2.94
C THR A 17 -9.11 -7.85 3.60
N LEU A 18 -8.62 -6.79 2.94
CA LEU A 18 -7.62 -5.91 3.52
C LEU A 18 -8.12 -5.22 4.79
N GLY A 19 -9.37 -4.77 4.81
CA GLY A 19 -10.01 -4.18 6.00
C GLY A 19 -10.09 -5.15 7.18
N MET A 20 -10.38 -6.44 6.93
CA MET A 20 -10.32 -7.47 7.97
C MET A 20 -8.91 -7.68 8.49
N LEU A 21 -7.92 -7.79 7.60
CA LEU A 21 -6.51 -7.95 7.97
C LEU A 21 -5.99 -6.78 8.83
N LEU A 22 -6.50 -5.57 8.59
CA LEU A 22 -6.17 -4.35 9.33
C LEU A 22 -7.10 -4.08 10.53
N THR A 23 -7.97 -5.03 10.86
CA THR A 23 -8.93 -4.93 11.99
C THR A 23 -9.93 -3.78 11.89
N SER A 24 -10.08 -3.15 10.73
CA SER A 24 -11.10 -2.13 10.48
C SER A 24 -12.47 -2.73 10.16
N ILE A 25 -12.51 -4.00 9.77
CA ILE A 25 -13.73 -4.79 9.53
C ILE A 25 -13.65 -6.07 10.37
N ASN A 26 -14.70 -6.36 11.15
CA ASN A 26 -14.78 -7.60 11.91
C ASN A 26 -15.30 -8.73 11.00
N PRO A 27 -14.60 -9.88 10.89
CA PRO A 27 -15.08 -11.02 10.14
C PRO A 27 -16.25 -11.69 10.87
N THR A 28 -17.19 -12.29 10.13
CA THR A 28 -18.27 -13.09 10.70
C THR A 28 -17.75 -14.42 11.24
N ALA A 29 -16.71 -14.98 10.62
CA ALA A 29 -16.08 -16.25 10.99
C ALA A 29 -14.63 -16.29 10.47
N GLY A 30 -13.84 -17.24 10.98
CA GLY A 30 -12.44 -17.41 10.62
C GLY A 30 -11.51 -16.55 11.49
N ASN A 31 -10.20 -16.76 11.29
CA ASN A 31 -9.16 -16.04 11.98
C ASN A 31 -7.97 -15.82 11.07
N TRP A 32 -7.11 -14.87 11.43
CA TRP A 32 -5.80 -14.64 10.80
C TRP A 32 -4.79 -14.23 11.86
N GLN A 33 -3.53 -14.30 11.51
CA GLN A 33 -2.43 -13.90 12.39
C GLN A 33 -1.39 -13.10 11.61
N TRP A 34 -0.88 -12.06 12.24
CA TRP A 34 0.29 -11.33 11.80
C TRP A 34 1.51 -11.76 12.64
N PHE A 35 2.65 -11.99 11.98
CA PHE A 35 3.93 -12.23 12.65
C PHE A 35 3.90 -13.34 13.72
N GLY A 36 3.14 -14.41 13.48
CA GLY A 36 2.88 -15.45 14.48
C GLY A 36 1.91 -14.96 15.56
N ASN A 37 2.17 -15.25 16.83
CA ASN A 37 1.25 -14.92 17.94
C ASN A 37 1.40 -13.48 18.49
N VAL A 38 1.75 -12.50 17.65
CA VAL A 38 1.83 -11.10 18.07
C VAL A 38 0.42 -10.54 18.26
N LYS A 39 0.19 -9.79 19.34
CA LYS A 39 -1.09 -9.12 19.59
C LYS A 39 -1.46 -8.22 18.40
N PRO A 40 -2.72 -8.19 17.94
CA PRO A 40 -3.13 -7.41 16.78
C PRO A 40 -2.71 -5.93 16.84
N THR A 41 -2.83 -5.29 18.02
CA THR A 41 -2.42 -3.88 18.23
C THR A 41 -0.94 -3.64 18.01
N ASP A 42 -0.08 -4.60 18.38
CA ASP A 42 1.37 -4.47 18.18
C ASP A 42 1.77 -4.86 16.76
N ALA A 43 1.08 -5.83 16.16
CA ALA A 43 1.26 -6.17 14.76
C ALA A 43 0.96 -4.97 13.84
N LEU A 44 -0.12 -4.24 14.07
CA LEU A 44 -0.49 -3.07 13.26
C LEU A 44 0.55 -1.94 13.31
N LYS A 45 1.35 -1.83 14.36
CA LYS A 45 2.48 -0.86 14.42
C LYS A 45 3.60 -1.20 13.44
N ARG A 46 3.69 -2.46 13.01
CA ARG A 46 4.68 -2.98 12.05
C ARG A 46 4.15 -3.03 10.62
N ILE A 47 2.92 -2.53 10.39
CA ILE A 47 2.24 -2.52 9.10
C ILE A 47 2.02 -1.08 8.65
N GLY A 48 2.40 -0.78 7.42
CA GLY A 48 2.00 0.41 6.70
C GLY A 48 0.82 0.08 5.78
N ALA A 49 -0.15 0.97 5.66
CA ALA A 49 -1.27 0.72 4.75
C ALA A 49 -1.76 2.00 4.08
N THR A 50 -2.14 1.87 2.81
CA THR A 50 -2.97 2.84 2.11
C THR A 50 -4.23 2.13 1.65
N ILE A 51 -5.37 2.53 2.21
CA ILE A 51 -6.69 2.01 1.85
C ILE A 51 -7.51 3.18 1.34
N GLU A 52 -8.18 2.99 0.20
CA GLU A 52 -8.96 4.01 -0.46
C GLU A 52 -8.12 5.22 -0.93
N ARG A 53 -8.77 6.39 -1.02
CA ARG A 53 -8.12 7.61 -1.53
C ARG A 53 -7.26 8.27 -0.46
N PRO A 54 -6.11 8.85 -0.85
CA PRO A 54 -5.28 9.62 0.06
C PRO A 54 -6.07 10.78 0.68
N ASN A 55 -6.18 10.78 2.01
CA ASN A 55 -6.91 11.81 2.75
C ASN A 55 -5.95 12.63 3.60
N PHE A 56 -5.49 13.75 3.04
CA PHE A 56 -4.59 14.70 3.69
C PHE A 56 -5.23 16.09 3.76
N TYR A 57 -4.72 16.95 4.61
CA TYR A 57 -5.18 18.33 4.73
C TYR A 57 -4.76 19.14 3.49
N PRO A 58 -5.71 19.61 2.66
CA PRO A 58 -5.41 20.22 1.35
C PRO A 58 -4.61 21.52 1.45
N TYR A 59 -4.76 22.26 2.53
CA TYR A 59 -4.10 23.54 2.78
C TYR A 59 -2.69 23.39 3.38
N LEU A 60 -2.30 22.22 3.83
CA LEU A 60 -0.97 21.89 4.32
C LEU A 60 -0.08 21.36 3.20
N ASN A 61 1.22 21.51 3.36
CA ASN A 61 2.19 20.93 2.45
C ASN A 61 2.49 19.46 2.82
N ALA A 62 3.31 18.77 1.99
CA ALA A 62 3.63 17.36 2.22
C ALA A 62 4.30 17.12 3.56
N THR A 63 5.31 17.92 3.91
CA THR A 63 6.03 17.78 5.19
C THR A 63 5.07 17.94 6.38
N GLN A 64 4.19 18.94 6.36
CA GLN A 64 3.23 19.19 7.43
C GLN A 64 2.22 18.03 7.57
N ASN A 65 1.72 17.50 6.46
CA ASN A 65 0.83 16.34 6.46
C ASN A 65 1.51 15.10 7.05
N LEU A 66 2.76 14.82 6.63
CA LEU A 66 3.52 13.68 7.16
C LEU A 66 3.89 13.87 8.64
N LEU A 67 4.15 15.10 9.09
CA LEU A 67 4.37 15.42 10.51
C LEU A 67 3.15 15.06 11.38
N ILE A 68 1.95 15.38 10.91
CA ILE A 68 0.71 15.01 11.61
C ILE A 68 0.59 13.49 11.70
N THR A 69 0.81 12.80 10.58
CA THR A 69 0.76 11.33 10.55
C THR A 69 1.81 10.70 11.47
N ALA A 70 3.04 11.21 11.46
CA ALA A 70 4.11 10.73 12.34
C ALA A 70 3.74 10.89 13.82
N LYS A 71 3.16 12.03 14.21
CA LYS A 71 2.67 12.25 15.57
C LYS A 71 1.55 11.29 15.97
N ILE A 72 0.58 11.04 15.07
CA ILE A 72 -0.51 10.08 15.32
C ILE A 72 0.05 8.67 15.50
N LYS A 73 1.01 8.26 14.66
CA LYS A 73 1.66 6.95 14.73
C LYS A 73 2.66 6.82 15.89
N GLY A 74 3.04 7.92 16.53
CA GLY A 74 4.06 7.92 17.59
C GLY A 74 5.47 7.59 17.07
N VAL A 75 5.77 7.91 15.80
CA VAL A 75 7.07 7.64 15.16
C VAL A 75 7.93 8.90 15.09
N ALA A 76 9.26 8.70 15.03
CA ALA A 76 10.20 9.80 14.98
C ALA A 76 10.10 10.60 13.68
N VAL A 77 10.17 11.92 13.79
CA VAL A 77 10.03 12.88 12.68
C VAL A 77 11.24 12.89 11.75
N LYS A 78 12.36 12.27 12.16
CA LYS A 78 13.67 12.40 11.46
C LYS A 78 13.64 11.90 10.00
N ASN A 79 12.72 11.02 9.63
CA ASN A 79 12.77 10.30 8.34
C ASN A 79 11.81 10.86 7.29
N ILE A 80 11.15 12.02 7.54
CA ILE A 80 10.17 12.56 6.59
C ILE A 80 10.79 12.88 5.24
N ASP A 81 11.94 13.54 5.22
CA ASP A 81 12.61 13.90 3.97
C ASP A 81 13.07 12.65 3.21
N GLU A 82 13.59 11.63 3.90
CA GLU A 82 13.93 10.33 3.30
C GLU A 82 12.70 9.65 2.66
N LYS A 83 11.55 9.66 3.33
CA LYS A 83 10.33 9.08 2.76
C LYS A 83 9.77 9.90 1.59
N LEU A 84 9.95 11.22 1.61
CA LEU A 84 9.61 12.08 0.47
C LEU A 84 10.56 11.85 -0.72
N GLU A 85 11.85 11.62 -0.45
CA GLU A 85 12.83 11.27 -1.48
C GLU A 85 12.51 9.91 -2.11
N LEU A 86 12.22 8.88 -1.30
CA LEU A 86 11.81 7.54 -1.75
C LEU A 86 10.68 7.58 -2.78
N VAL A 87 9.73 8.50 -2.60
CA VAL A 87 8.58 8.63 -3.50
C VAL A 87 8.72 9.76 -4.52
N GLY A 88 9.91 10.38 -4.64
CA GLY A 88 10.19 11.45 -5.60
C GLY A 88 9.38 12.74 -5.37
N LEU A 89 9.15 13.09 -4.11
CA LEU A 89 8.41 14.31 -3.73
C LEU A 89 9.24 15.31 -2.90
N LEU A 90 10.55 15.07 -2.70
CA LEU A 90 11.38 15.90 -1.85
C LEU A 90 11.41 17.36 -2.35
N GLU A 91 11.60 17.60 -3.65
CA GLU A 91 11.62 18.93 -4.25
C GLU A 91 10.28 19.67 -4.19
N ARG A 92 9.19 18.92 -4.04
CA ARG A 92 7.82 19.43 -3.98
C ARG A 92 7.26 19.46 -2.55
N LYS A 93 8.09 19.20 -1.52
CA LYS A 93 7.66 19.04 -0.13
C LYS A 93 6.98 20.24 0.50
N LYS A 94 7.25 21.45 -0.04
CA LYS A 94 6.68 22.72 0.43
C LYS A 94 5.39 23.10 -0.28
N ASP A 95 5.04 22.43 -1.38
CA ASP A 95 3.83 22.71 -2.13
C ASP A 95 2.61 22.21 -1.37
N LYS A 96 1.51 22.96 -1.44
CA LYS A 96 0.25 22.56 -0.80
C LYS A 96 -0.30 21.28 -1.43
N PHE A 97 -0.80 20.37 -0.60
CA PHE A 97 -1.40 19.11 -1.07
C PHE A 97 -2.52 19.33 -2.09
N ALA A 98 -3.29 20.43 -1.96
CA ALA A 98 -4.33 20.79 -2.92
C ALA A 98 -3.80 20.91 -4.37
N THR A 99 -2.53 21.28 -4.55
CA THR A 99 -1.91 21.49 -5.87
C THR A 99 -1.28 20.21 -6.45
N TYR A 100 -1.29 19.10 -5.70
CA TYR A 100 -0.73 17.84 -6.14
C TYR A 100 -1.61 17.16 -7.20
N SER A 101 -0.98 16.60 -8.23
CA SER A 101 -1.64 15.68 -9.14
C SER A 101 -2.10 14.41 -8.41
N LEU A 102 -2.97 13.61 -9.02
CA LEU A 102 -3.42 12.36 -8.42
C LEU A 102 -2.23 11.42 -8.14
N GLY A 103 -1.28 11.29 -9.07
CA GLY A 103 -0.07 10.49 -8.87
C GLY A 103 0.81 11.00 -7.74
N MET A 104 0.97 12.32 -7.57
CA MET A 104 1.68 12.90 -6.43
C MET A 104 0.96 12.60 -5.10
N LYS A 105 -0.37 12.65 -5.08
CA LYS A 105 -1.18 12.31 -3.91
C LYS A 105 -1.02 10.83 -3.51
N GLN A 106 -1.03 9.93 -4.47
CA GLN A 106 -0.78 8.49 -4.24
C GLN A 106 0.64 8.24 -3.70
N ARG A 107 1.64 8.90 -4.28
CA ARG A 107 3.03 8.80 -3.82
C ARG A 107 3.18 9.31 -2.38
N LEU A 108 2.52 10.42 -2.02
CA LEU A 108 2.52 10.91 -0.64
C LEU A 108 1.84 9.93 0.33
N ALA A 109 0.78 9.23 -0.10
CA ALA A 109 0.15 8.20 0.71
C ALA A 109 1.09 7.03 0.99
N ILE A 110 1.86 6.59 0.00
CA ILE A 110 2.90 5.57 0.18
C ILE A 110 3.96 6.07 1.17
N ALA A 111 4.47 7.31 1.03
CA ALA A 111 5.42 7.90 1.97
C ALA A 111 4.87 7.90 3.41
N SER A 112 3.59 8.24 3.57
CA SER A 112 2.89 8.22 4.87
C SER A 112 2.78 6.82 5.46
N ALA A 113 2.52 5.81 4.63
CA ALA A 113 2.48 4.41 5.05
C ALA A 113 3.87 3.90 5.49
N MET A 114 4.94 4.43 4.87
CA MET A 114 6.33 4.05 5.14
C MET A 114 6.98 4.76 6.34
N LEU A 115 6.31 5.70 7.02
CA LEU A 115 6.90 6.52 8.10
C LEU A 115 7.45 5.72 9.28
N ASN A 116 6.89 4.55 9.56
CA ASN A 116 7.29 3.67 10.67
C ASN A 116 8.19 2.51 10.23
N ASP A 117 8.79 2.58 9.04
CA ASP A 117 9.61 1.50 8.46
C ASP A 117 8.94 0.13 8.59
N PRO A 118 7.75 -0.04 7.99
CA PRO A 118 6.93 -1.23 8.23
C PRO A 118 7.57 -2.48 7.63
N GLU A 119 7.36 -3.64 8.29
CA GLU A 119 7.75 -4.95 7.76
C GLU A 119 6.79 -5.43 6.66
N VAL A 120 5.54 -4.94 6.71
CA VAL A 120 4.51 -5.20 5.69
C VAL A 120 3.89 -3.89 5.24
N LEU A 121 3.82 -3.69 3.93
CA LEU A 121 3.12 -2.55 3.30
C LEU A 121 1.91 -3.05 2.52
N ILE A 122 0.74 -2.52 2.83
CA ILE A 122 -0.52 -2.84 2.15
C ILE A 122 -0.94 -1.67 1.27
N LEU A 123 -1.14 -1.93 -0.02
CA LEU A 123 -1.55 -0.94 -1.01
C LEU A 123 -2.84 -1.39 -1.70
N ASP A 124 -3.92 -0.64 -1.52
CA ASP A 124 -5.19 -0.90 -2.19
C ASP A 124 -5.35 -0.01 -3.41
N GLU A 125 -5.32 -0.61 -4.61
CA GLU A 125 -5.48 0.04 -5.92
C GLU A 125 -4.58 1.30 -6.11
N PRO A 126 -3.25 1.24 -5.83
CA PRO A 126 -2.40 2.44 -5.77
C PRO A 126 -2.21 3.15 -7.12
N THR A 127 -2.52 2.48 -8.21
CA THR A 127 -2.38 3.00 -9.59
C THR A 127 -3.70 3.44 -10.20
N ASN A 128 -4.83 3.24 -9.47
CA ASN A 128 -6.15 3.52 -10.00
C ASN A 128 -6.32 4.99 -10.40
N GLY A 129 -6.70 5.23 -11.67
CA GLY A 129 -6.94 6.57 -12.22
C GLY A 129 -5.67 7.34 -12.58
N LEU A 130 -4.49 6.72 -12.51
CA LEU A 130 -3.25 7.35 -12.93
C LEU A 130 -3.06 7.25 -14.45
N ASP A 131 -2.31 8.21 -14.98
CA ASP A 131 -1.77 8.16 -16.33
C ASP A 131 -0.65 7.10 -16.45
N PRO A 132 -0.25 6.69 -17.65
CA PRO A 132 0.78 5.66 -17.83
C PRO A 132 2.10 5.96 -17.12
N MET A 133 2.52 7.22 -17.07
CA MET A 133 3.75 7.61 -16.38
C MET A 133 3.63 7.48 -14.86
N GLY A 134 2.47 7.86 -14.31
CA GLY A 134 2.17 7.69 -12.88
C GLY A 134 2.17 6.21 -12.46
N ILE A 135 1.64 5.32 -13.31
CA ILE A 135 1.66 3.88 -13.08
C ILE A 135 3.10 3.36 -13.02
N ILE A 136 3.96 3.75 -13.98
CA ILE A 136 5.37 3.37 -14.00
C ILE A 136 6.07 3.83 -12.71
N GLN A 137 5.88 5.08 -12.32
CA GLN A 137 6.48 5.62 -11.09
C GLN A 137 6.05 4.85 -9.82
N ILE A 138 4.78 4.50 -9.69
CA ILE A 138 4.30 3.69 -8.55
C ILE A 138 4.94 2.30 -8.56
N ARG A 139 5.07 1.65 -9.72
CA ARG A 139 5.74 0.34 -9.85
C ARG A 139 7.20 0.40 -9.43
N GLU A 140 7.93 1.43 -9.84
CA GLU A 140 9.33 1.64 -9.43
C GLU A 140 9.47 1.82 -7.93
N ILE A 141 8.57 2.61 -7.30
CA ILE A 141 8.54 2.80 -5.85
C ILE A 141 8.27 1.46 -5.14
N ILE A 142 7.27 0.68 -5.59
CA ILE A 142 6.96 -0.64 -5.04
C ILE A 142 8.18 -1.56 -5.12
N SER A 143 8.82 -1.62 -6.29
CA SER A 143 10.02 -2.42 -6.50
C SER A 143 11.17 -1.99 -5.58
N THR A 144 11.41 -0.69 -5.46
CA THR A 144 12.43 -0.14 -4.55
C THR A 144 12.16 -0.51 -3.09
N ILE A 145 10.91 -0.35 -2.63
CA ILE A 145 10.52 -0.74 -1.26
C ILE A 145 10.73 -2.24 -1.04
N ALA A 146 10.38 -3.09 -2.00
CA ALA A 146 10.57 -4.54 -1.89
C ALA A 146 12.05 -4.92 -1.72
N THR A 147 12.99 -4.19 -2.35
CA THR A 147 14.43 -4.45 -2.20
C THR A 147 14.95 -4.17 -0.79
N THR A 148 14.28 -3.31 0.00
CA THR A 148 14.66 -3.06 1.40
C THR A 148 14.25 -4.16 2.38
N GLY A 149 13.58 -5.21 1.89
CA GLY A 149 13.12 -6.34 2.72
C GLY A 149 11.65 -6.24 3.15
N THR A 150 10.97 -5.12 2.90
CA THR A 150 9.55 -4.95 3.20
C THR A 150 8.70 -5.90 2.33
N THR A 151 7.82 -6.67 2.95
CA THR A 151 6.82 -7.46 2.24
C THR A 151 5.67 -6.57 1.82
N ILE A 152 5.23 -6.68 0.55
CA ILE A 152 4.16 -5.83 0.02
C ILE A 152 2.94 -6.68 -0.33
N ILE A 153 1.75 -6.23 0.07
CA ILE A 153 0.46 -6.76 -0.37
C ILE A 153 -0.18 -5.70 -1.26
N LEU A 154 -0.33 -6.01 -2.53
CA LEU A 154 -0.87 -5.12 -3.57
C LEU A 154 -2.23 -5.63 -4.03
N ALA A 155 -3.31 -4.91 -3.71
CA ALA A 155 -4.60 -5.19 -4.33
C ALA A 155 -4.74 -4.43 -5.65
N SER A 156 -5.13 -5.12 -6.72
CA SER A 156 -5.39 -4.54 -8.03
C SER A 156 -6.47 -5.33 -8.78
N HIS A 157 -7.16 -4.65 -9.68
CA HIS A 157 -8.05 -5.30 -10.65
C HIS A 157 -7.38 -5.48 -12.02
N LEU A 158 -6.13 -5.03 -12.18
CA LEU A 158 -5.38 -5.06 -13.43
C LEU A 158 -4.32 -6.16 -13.39
N LEU A 159 -4.49 -7.18 -14.22
CA LEU A 159 -3.57 -8.31 -14.33
C LEU A 159 -2.15 -7.86 -14.69
N ASP A 160 -2.01 -6.96 -15.68
CA ASP A 160 -0.71 -6.42 -16.12
C ASP A 160 0.12 -5.78 -14.99
N GLU A 161 -0.54 -5.19 -14.00
CA GLU A 161 0.14 -4.65 -12.84
C GLU A 161 0.69 -5.73 -11.93
N VAL A 162 -0.14 -6.75 -11.65
CA VAL A 162 0.25 -7.87 -10.80
C VAL A 162 1.40 -8.65 -11.45
N GLU A 163 1.32 -8.91 -12.75
CA GLU A 163 2.38 -9.63 -13.49
C GLU A 163 3.72 -8.90 -13.46
N LYS A 164 3.72 -7.57 -13.46
CA LYS A 164 4.97 -6.78 -13.53
C LYS A 164 5.68 -6.58 -12.20
N VAL A 165 4.97 -6.66 -11.07
CA VAL A 165 5.56 -6.33 -9.77
C VAL A 165 5.43 -7.43 -8.72
N CYS A 166 4.48 -8.37 -8.88
CA CYS A 166 4.22 -9.40 -7.89
C CYS A 166 4.96 -10.69 -8.18
N SER A 167 5.46 -11.34 -7.13
CA SER A 167 6.01 -12.70 -7.20
C SER A 167 4.92 -13.76 -7.03
N HIS A 168 3.91 -13.48 -6.22
CA HIS A 168 2.79 -14.37 -5.90
C HIS A 168 1.46 -13.63 -6.08
N VAL A 169 0.40 -14.38 -6.31
CA VAL A 169 -0.94 -13.81 -6.49
C VAL A 169 -2.00 -14.69 -5.85
N ILE A 170 -3.01 -14.03 -5.28
CA ILE A 170 -4.29 -14.61 -4.89
C ILE A 170 -5.35 -13.98 -5.79
N VAL A 171 -6.07 -14.80 -6.54
CA VAL A 171 -7.17 -14.34 -7.41
C VAL A 171 -8.48 -14.47 -6.67
N LEU A 172 -9.19 -13.34 -6.49
CA LEU A 172 -10.49 -13.28 -5.82
C LEU A 172 -11.63 -13.05 -6.81
N ARG A 173 -12.73 -13.78 -6.62
CA ARG A 173 -14.01 -13.55 -7.32
C ARG A 173 -15.18 -13.86 -6.37
N ASN A 174 -16.09 -12.89 -6.21
CA ASN A 174 -17.28 -13.04 -5.35
C ASN A 174 -16.93 -13.53 -3.92
N GLY A 175 -15.87 -12.98 -3.32
CA GLY A 175 -15.43 -13.34 -1.98
C GLY A 175 -14.74 -14.70 -1.85
N LYS A 176 -14.47 -15.40 -2.98
CA LYS A 176 -13.79 -16.70 -2.99
C LYS A 176 -12.43 -16.60 -3.64
N SER A 177 -11.44 -17.30 -3.09
CA SER A 177 -10.14 -17.49 -3.74
C SER A 177 -10.28 -18.55 -4.83
N LEU A 178 -9.93 -18.17 -6.05
CA LEU A 178 -9.92 -19.07 -7.23
C LEU A 178 -8.54 -19.65 -7.49
N TYR A 179 -7.50 -18.89 -7.18
CA TYR A 179 -6.10 -19.28 -7.34
C TYR A 179 -5.25 -18.66 -6.22
N SER A 180 -4.23 -19.37 -5.81
CA SER A 180 -3.21 -18.87 -4.89
C SER A 180 -1.89 -19.55 -5.22
N GLY A 181 -0.88 -18.78 -5.61
CA GLY A 181 0.42 -19.31 -6.00
C GLY A 181 1.33 -18.27 -6.64
N GLU A 182 2.38 -18.72 -7.30
CA GLU A 182 3.29 -17.86 -8.05
C GLU A 182 2.58 -17.27 -9.28
N VAL A 183 2.93 -16.03 -9.64
CA VAL A 183 2.37 -15.36 -10.83
C VAL A 183 2.66 -16.16 -12.10
N ALA A 184 3.87 -16.72 -12.23
CA ALA A 184 4.27 -17.56 -13.38
C ALA A 184 3.38 -18.81 -13.56
N GLY A 185 2.77 -19.32 -12.51
CA GLY A 185 1.87 -20.48 -12.57
C GLY A 185 0.43 -20.13 -12.98
N MET A 186 0.03 -18.88 -12.84
CA MET A 186 -1.33 -18.44 -13.13
C MET A 186 -1.67 -18.46 -14.63
N THR A 187 -0.70 -18.20 -15.50
CA THR A 187 -0.88 -18.15 -16.97
C THR A 187 -0.88 -19.52 -17.63
N ASN A 188 -0.56 -20.59 -16.89
CA ASN A 188 -0.50 -21.97 -17.39
C ASN A 188 -1.69 -22.84 -16.93
N SER A 189 -2.76 -22.22 -16.39
CA SER A 189 -3.91 -22.94 -15.81
C SER A 189 -5.19 -22.69 -16.61
#